data_001214792bdcda8e95836943a0b0bd04
#
_entry.id   001214792bdcda8e95836943a0b0bd04
#
_cell.length_a   1.000
_cell.length_b   1.000
_cell.length_c   1.000
_cell.angle_alpha   90.00
_cell.angle_beta   90.00
_cell.angle_gamma   90.00
#
_symmetry.space_group_name_H-M   'P 1'
#
loop_
_entity.id
_entity.type
_entity.pdbx_description
1 polymer ?
#
loop_
_entity_poly.entity_id
_entity_poly.type
_entity_poly.pdbx_seq_one_letter_code
_entity_poly.pdbx_strand_id
1 'polypeptide(L)'
;NYRGLIYAFEPIKETFFDLNDWVTRAGQEKRVVCQKLALSDCDGTAQMGVISSDSGLASLARDQDMDSENCEVQTCRLDSLEYPKPDFIKLDVEGYEYQVIQGGLSTLAAKKPIIMFENWISKDDPEHTLLPIKTLLERGYKLFVPMWWIGAPSNEMFWPISHQAFPKGPRQMAYVPFDPETRFSLRDQINFFCCHEDSLDEVESAFNVLDQSPAAPIVQ
;
A
#
# COMPACT_ATOMS: atom_id res chain seq x y z
N ASN A 1 -12.91 -15.77 -7.18
CA ASN A 1 -12.28 -16.80 -6.33
C ASN A 1 -10.79 -16.86 -6.63
N TYR A 2 -9.98 -16.11 -5.89
CA TYR A 2 -8.52 -16.19 -5.97
C TYR A 2 -8.04 -17.59 -5.55
N ARG A 3 -7.13 -18.17 -6.35
CA ARG A 3 -6.62 -19.53 -6.10
C ARG A 3 -5.14 -19.57 -5.73
N GLY A 4 -4.48 -18.41 -5.66
CA GLY A 4 -3.07 -18.28 -5.32
C GLY A 4 -2.77 -18.42 -3.82
N LEU A 5 -1.47 -18.41 -3.49
CA LEU A 5 -0.97 -18.30 -2.13
C LEU A 5 -0.88 -16.82 -1.73
N ILE A 6 -1.10 -16.56 -0.46
CA ILE A 6 -0.91 -15.24 0.16
C ILE A 6 0.16 -15.40 1.23
N TYR A 7 1.17 -14.55 1.19
CA TYR A 7 2.15 -14.41 2.24
C TYR A 7 1.84 -13.11 2.99
N ALA A 8 1.51 -13.25 4.28
CA ALA A 8 1.16 -12.13 5.15
C ALA A 8 2.27 -11.93 6.18
N PHE A 9 2.76 -10.69 6.27
CA PHE A 9 3.88 -10.32 7.14
C PHE A 9 3.36 -9.39 8.24
N GLU A 10 3.55 -9.80 9.50
CA GLU A 10 3.16 -9.04 10.67
C GLU A 10 4.25 -9.19 11.75
N PRO A 11 5.04 -8.15 12.02
CA PRO A 11 6.15 -8.23 12.96
C PRO A 11 5.72 -8.27 14.43
N ILE A 12 4.60 -7.64 14.79
CA ILE A 12 4.16 -7.54 16.18
C ILE A 12 3.56 -8.87 16.62
N LYS A 13 4.05 -9.38 17.75
CA LYS A 13 3.73 -10.71 18.24
C LYS A 13 2.23 -10.90 18.46
N GLU A 14 1.59 -9.98 19.12
CA GLU A 14 0.18 -10.03 19.47
C GLU A 14 -0.69 -10.01 18.21
N THR A 15 -0.44 -9.06 17.33
CA THR A 15 -1.15 -8.91 16.05
C THR A 15 -0.92 -10.11 15.13
N PHE A 16 0.31 -10.67 15.14
CA PHE A 16 0.61 -11.90 14.41
C PHE A 16 -0.20 -13.10 14.90
N PHE A 17 -0.37 -13.25 16.21
CA PHE A 17 -1.19 -14.33 16.76
C PHE A 17 -2.67 -14.16 16.39
N ASP A 18 -3.18 -12.94 16.45
CA ASP A 18 -4.54 -12.63 16.04
C ASP A 18 -4.76 -12.93 14.55
N LEU A 19 -3.83 -12.49 13.69
CA LEU A 19 -3.85 -12.80 12.25
C LEU A 19 -3.90 -14.31 12.01
N ASN A 20 -3.03 -15.06 12.67
CA ASN A 20 -2.95 -16.50 12.50
C ASN A 20 -4.21 -17.23 13.01
N ASP A 21 -4.80 -16.76 14.11
CA ASP A 21 -6.07 -17.27 14.61
C ASP A 21 -7.24 -16.98 13.64
N TRP A 22 -7.27 -15.78 13.05
CA TRP A 22 -8.25 -15.43 12.02
C TRP A 22 -8.13 -16.31 10.79
N VAL A 23 -6.92 -16.56 10.30
CA VAL A 23 -6.65 -17.46 9.16
C VAL A 23 -7.16 -18.88 9.46
N THR A 24 -6.88 -19.38 10.67
CA THR A 24 -7.32 -20.70 11.14
C THR A 24 -8.86 -20.77 11.22
N ARG A 25 -9.50 -19.82 11.87
CA ARG A 25 -10.97 -19.77 11.96
C ARG A 25 -11.65 -19.66 10.60
N ALA A 26 -11.00 -19.00 9.63
CA ALA A 26 -11.49 -18.91 8.26
C ALA A 26 -11.22 -20.18 7.43
N GLY A 27 -10.47 -21.15 7.94
CA GLY A 27 -10.07 -22.37 7.22
C GLY A 27 -9.17 -22.08 6.02
N GLN A 28 -8.30 -21.08 6.13
CA GLN A 28 -7.45 -20.60 5.03
C GLN A 28 -5.96 -20.96 5.18
N GLU A 29 -5.58 -21.82 6.12
CA GLU A 29 -4.19 -22.17 6.45
C GLU A 29 -3.42 -22.76 5.26
N LYS A 30 -4.14 -23.36 4.30
CA LYS A 30 -3.54 -23.88 3.07
C LYS A 30 -3.25 -22.80 2.01
N ARG A 31 -3.74 -21.59 2.22
CA ARG A 31 -3.64 -20.48 1.25
C ARG A 31 -2.93 -19.26 1.80
N VAL A 32 -2.99 -19.04 3.10
CA VAL A 32 -2.38 -17.89 3.76
C VAL A 32 -1.26 -18.38 4.65
N VAL A 33 -0.04 -17.95 4.35
CA VAL A 33 1.16 -18.23 5.12
C VAL A 33 1.50 -16.96 5.89
N CYS A 34 1.27 -17.00 7.21
CA CYS A 34 1.60 -15.89 8.10
C CYS A 34 3.05 -15.96 8.52
N GLN A 35 3.76 -14.84 8.49
CA GLN A 35 5.15 -14.69 8.90
C GLN A 35 5.27 -13.62 9.96
N LYS A 36 5.89 -13.96 11.11
CA LYS A 36 6.21 -12.96 12.14
C LYS A 36 7.51 -12.24 11.78
N LEU A 37 7.41 -11.27 10.86
CA LEU A 37 8.54 -10.66 10.20
C LEU A 37 8.14 -9.28 9.65
N ALA A 38 9.01 -8.30 9.76
CA ALA A 38 8.88 -7.01 9.07
C ALA A 38 9.64 -7.05 7.75
N LEU A 39 9.00 -6.65 6.65
CA LEU A 39 9.73 -6.39 5.41
C LEU A 39 10.46 -5.05 5.53
N SER A 40 11.70 -5.01 5.00
CA SER A 40 12.61 -3.87 5.12
C SER A 40 13.61 -3.85 3.94
N ASP A 41 14.48 -2.87 3.93
CA ASP A 41 15.63 -2.76 3.01
C ASP A 41 16.85 -3.60 3.48
N CYS A 42 16.82 -4.16 4.67
CA CYS A 42 17.90 -4.97 5.23
C CYS A 42 17.38 -6.19 6.00
N ASP A 43 18.21 -7.24 6.02
CA ASP A 43 17.98 -8.45 6.82
C ASP A 43 18.60 -8.24 8.21
N GLY A 44 17.89 -8.63 9.27
CA GLY A 44 18.39 -8.53 10.65
C GLY A 44 17.32 -8.28 11.69
N THR A 45 17.57 -7.34 12.58
CA THR A 45 16.62 -6.89 13.62
C THR A 45 16.51 -5.37 13.62
N ALA A 46 15.35 -4.86 13.99
CA ALA A 46 15.10 -3.42 14.17
C ALA A 46 14.24 -3.17 15.42
N GLN A 47 14.32 -1.95 15.92
CA GLN A 47 13.39 -1.47 16.94
C GLN A 47 12.15 -0.88 16.25
N MET A 48 10.98 -1.27 16.71
CA MET A 48 9.70 -0.81 16.18
C MET A 48 8.92 -0.13 17.29
N GLY A 49 8.48 1.09 17.05
CA GLY A 49 7.62 1.82 17.98
C GLY A 49 6.17 1.31 17.88
N VAL A 50 5.60 0.91 19.00
CA VAL A 50 4.22 0.45 19.12
C VAL A 50 3.46 1.39 20.04
N ILE A 51 2.36 1.96 19.56
CA ILE A 51 1.47 2.73 20.43
C ILE A 51 0.59 1.74 21.19
N SER A 52 0.74 1.68 22.51
CA SER A 52 0.09 0.68 23.37
C SER A 52 -1.45 0.69 23.29
N SER A 53 -2.06 1.77 22.83
CA SER A 53 -3.52 1.90 22.69
C SER A 53 -4.05 1.44 21.32
N ASP A 54 -3.19 1.27 20.32
CA ASP A 54 -3.60 0.88 18.96
C ASP A 54 -2.45 0.21 18.20
N SER A 55 -2.42 -1.13 18.21
CA SER A 55 -1.38 -1.92 17.53
C SER A 55 -1.39 -1.75 16.00
N GLY A 56 -2.47 -1.22 15.42
CA GLY A 56 -2.56 -0.91 13.99
C GLY A 56 -1.69 0.28 13.57
N LEU A 57 -1.16 1.06 14.54
CA LEU A 57 -0.29 2.21 14.29
C LEU A 57 1.19 1.93 14.58
N ALA A 58 1.60 0.67 14.61
CA ALA A 58 3.00 0.31 14.82
C ALA A 58 3.83 0.56 13.56
N SER A 59 4.98 1.22 13.68
CA SER A 59 5.84 1.55 12.54
C SER A 59 7.33 1.49 12.88
N LEU A 60 8.14 1.03 11.92
CA LEU A 60 9.60 1.15 11.96
C LEU A 60 10.08 2.58 11.68
N ALA A 61 9.23 3.42 11.09
CA ALA A 61 9.55 4.83 10.78
C ALA A 61 9.37 5.76 11.97
N ARG A 62 8.71 5.32 13.05
CA ARG A 62 8.47 6.15 14.23
C ARG A 62 9.62 6.04 15.21
N ASP A 63 10.46 7.08 15.25
CA ASP A 63 11.36 7.31 16.36
C ASP A 63 10.54 7.79 17.59
N GLN A 64 10.62 7.00 18.67
CA GLN A 64 10.39 7.33 20.07
C GLN A 64 9.45 8.51 20.38
N ASP A 65 8.20 8.44 19.98
CA ASP A 65 7.16 9.22 20.65
C ASP A 65 7.09 8.80 22.12
N MET A 66 6.94 9.76 23.04
CA MET A 66 7.05 9.55 24.49
C MET A 66 6.06 8.52 25.07
N ASP A 67 5.11 8.06 24.28
CA ASP A 67 4.08 7.08 24.66
C ASP A 67 4.21 5.73 23.88
N SER A 68 5.30 5.50 23.14
CA SER A 68 5.50 4.24 22.41
C SER A 68 6.36 3.25 23.20
N GLU A 69 5.92 2.02 23.29
CA GLU A 69 6.77 0.90 23.70
C GLU A 69 7.57 0.44 22.50
N ASN A 70 8.89 0.35 22.64
CA ASN A 70 9.76 -0.19 21.60
C ASN A 70 9.82 -1.72 21.72
N CYS A 71 9.58 -2.41 20.63
CA CYS A 71 9.81 -3.85 20.54
C CYS A 71 10.84 -4.18 19.46
N GLU A 72 11.69 -5.17 19.73
CA GLU A 72 12.61 -5.70 18.73
C GLU A 72 11.85 -6.66 17.80
N VAL A 73 11.98 -6.41 16.50
CA VAL A 73 11.37 -7.24 15.45
C VAL A 73 12.44 -7.77 14.49
N GLN A 74 12.19 -8.94 13.92
CA GLN A 74 13.01 -9.47 12.84
C GLN A 74 12.66 -8.75 11.55
N THR A 75 13.69 -8.36 10.80
CA THR A 75 13.52 -7.72 9.47
C THR A 75 14.09 -8.61 8.36
N CYS A 76 13.52 -8.49 7.17
CA CYS A 76 13.98 -9.21 6.00
C CYS A 76 13.66 -8.42 4.73
N ARG A 77 14.55 -8.48 3.75
CA ARG A 77 14.27 -7.96 2.42
C ARG A 77 13.32 -8.89 1.68
N LEU A 78 12.42 -8.31 0.89
CA LEU A 78 11.57 -9.09 -0.01
C LEU A 78 12.42 -9.96 -0.97
N ASP A 79 13.56 -9.44 -1.40
CA ASP A 79 14.49 -10.14 -2.29
C ASP A 79 15.21 -11.33 -1.64
N SER A 80 15.29 -11.37 -0.30
CA SER A 80 15.91 -12.47 0.46
C SER A 80 14.95 -13.63 0.72
N LEU A 81 13.66 -13.46 0.44
CA LEU A 81 12.67 -14.51 0.68
C LEU A 81 12.74 -15.61 -0.39
N GLU A 82 12.76 -16.85 0.06
CA GLU A 82 12.73 -18.05 -0.80
C GLU A 82 11.30 -18.44 -1.24
N TYR A 83 10.42 -17.47 -1.40
CA TYR A 83 9.05 -17.67 -1.86
C TYR A 83 8.91 -17.43 -3.36
N PRO A 84 7.83 -17.97 -3.98
CA PRO A 84 7.49 -17.58 -5.35
C PRO A 84 7.35 -16.05 -5.44
N LYS A 85 7.93 -15.47 -6.49
CA LYS A 85 7.83 -14.04 -6.71
C LYS A 85 6.36 -13.63 -6.85
N PRO A 86 5.93 -12.56 -6.17
CA PRO A 86 4.52 -12.16 -6.11
C PRO A 86 4.01 -11.62 -7.45
N ASP A 87 2.74 -11.86 -7.75
CA ASP A 87 2.01 -11.18 -8.83
C ASP A 87 1.37 -9.87 -8.34
N PHE A 88 1.13 -9.78 -7.03
CA PHE A 88 0.51 -8.63 -6.38
C PHE A 88 1.15 -8.38 -5.00
N ILE A 89 1.38 -7.12 -4.68
CA ILE A 89 1.92 -6.69 -3.38
C ILE A 89 1.00 -5.60 -2.81
N LYS A 90 0.51 -5.78 -1.56
CA LYS A 90 -0.09 -4.69 -0.78
C LYS A 90 0.92 -4.27 0.30
N LEU A 91 1.24 -2.98 0.32
CA LEU A 91 2.05 -2.38 1.38
C LEU A 91 1.17 -1.43 2.20
N ASP A 92 1.23 -1.63 3.51
CA ASP A 92 0.53 -0.86 4.53
C ASP A 92 1.38 -0.97 5.79
N VAL A 93 2.45 -0.21 5.81
CA VAL A 93 3.56 -0.35 6.77
C VAL A 93 3.87 0.97 7.49
N GLU A 94 2.86 1.83 7.52
CA GLU A 94 2.83 3.05 8.32
C GLU A 94 4.05 3.96 8.10
N GLY A 95 4.35 4.28 6.83
CA GLY A 95 5.42 5.19 6.42
C GLY A 95 6.77 4.52 6.13
N TYR A 96 6.83 3.18 6.12
CA TYR A 96 8.06 2.42 5.82
C TYR A 96 8.04 1.80 4.40
N GLU A 97 7.13 2.24 3.54
CA GLU A 97 6.90 1.70 2.19
C GLU A 97 8.14 1.82 1.31
N TYR A 98 8.88 2.92 1.43
CA TYR A 98 10.10 3.13 0.67
C TYR A 98 11.15 2.05 0.94
N GLN A 99 11.40 1.73 2.22
CA GLN A 99 12.37 0.73 2.62
C GLN A 99 11.95 -0.68 2.14
N VAL A 100 10.66 -1.01 2.24
CA VAL A 100 10.15 -2.29 1.72
C VAL A 100 10.35 -2.38 0.20
N ILE A 101 10.10 -1.30 -0.54
CA ILE A 101 10.36 -1.23 -1.98
C ILE A 101 11.86 -1.39 -2.27
N GLN A 102 12.73 -0.73 -1.51
CA GLN A 102 14.19 -0.88 -1.65
C GLN A 102 14.66 -2.32 -1.42
N GLY A 103 14.07 -3.01 -0.41
CA GLY A 103 14.36 -4.42 -0.14
C GLY A 103 13.81 -5.40 -1.18
N GLY A 104 13.00 -4.92 -2.14
CA GLY A 104 12.35 -5.72 -3.18
C GLY A 104 12.76 -5.41 -4.62
N LEU A 105 13.80 -4.62 -4.85
CA LEU A 105 14.13 -4.09 -6.18
C LEU A 105 14.37 -5.18 -7.23
N SER A 106 15.04 -6.29 -6.87
CA SER A 106 15.26 -7.42 -7.78
C SER A 106 13.95 -8.14 -8.10
N THR A 107 13.08 -8.29 -7.11
CA THR A 107 11.74 -8.87 -7.29
C THR A 107 10.89 -8.00 -8.22
N LEU A 108 10.89 -6.68 -8.03
CA LEU A 108 10.17 -5.74 -8.87
C LEU A 108 10.66 -5.77 -10.31
N ALA A 109 11.98 -5.80 -10.52
CA ALA A 109 12.58 -5.88 -11.85
C ALA A 109 12.26 -7.21 -12.57
N ALA A 110 12.27 -8.33 -11.84
CA ALA A 110 12.10 -9.65 -12.44
C ALA A 110 10.63 -10.02 -12.71
N LYS A 111 9.70 -9.59 -11.83
CA LYS A 111 8.30 -10.04 -11.87
C LYS A 111 7.33 -8.94 -12.26
N LYS A 112 7.67 -7.68 -12.00
CA LYS A 112 6.83 -6.51 -12.29
C LYS A 112 5.41 -6.65 -11.70
N PRO A 113 5.28 -6.97 -10.38
CA PRO A 113 3.99 -7.21 -9.76
C PRO A 113 3.12 -5.95 -9.79
N ILE A 114 1.81 -6.12 -9.72
CA ILE A 114 0.92 -5.02 -9.36
C ILE A 114 1.20 -4.66 -7.89
N ILE A 115 1.26 -3.37 -7.59
CA ILE A 115 1.54 -2.88 -6.24
C ILE A 115 0.40 -1.96 -5.80
N MET A 116 -0.13 -2.21 -4.61
CA MET A 116 -0.94 -1.23 -3.88
C MET A 116 -0.19 -0.79 -2.65
N PHE A 117 -0.03 0.50 -2.46
CA PHE A 117 0.61 1.01 -1.25
C PHE A 117 -0.06 2.25 -0.72
N GLU A 118 -0.01 2.40 0.59
CA GLU A 118 -0.42 3.61 1.28
C GLU A 118 0.71 4.63 1.27
N ASN A 119 0.38 5.91 1.13
CA ASN A 119 1.37 6.98 1.11
C ASN A 119 0.88 8.15 1.96
N TRP A 120 1.64 8.45 3.00
CA TRP A 120 1.41 9.57 3.90
C TRP A 120 2.26 10.78 3.53
N ILE A 121 1.74 11.99 3.78
CA ILE A 121 2.56 13.20 3.71
C ILE A 121 3.40 13.31 5.00
N SER A 122 4.71 13.22 4.83
CA SER A 122 5.64 13.62 5.89
C SER A 122 5.76 15.14 5.88
N LYS A 123 5.25 15.78 6.93
CA LYS A 123 5.26 17.26 7.03
C LYS A 123 6.66 17.80 7.32
N ASP A 124 7.46 17.02 8.04
CA ASP A 124 8.83 17.38 8.43
C ASP A 124 9.85 17.05 7.34
N ASP A 125 9.55 16.06 6.50
CA ASP A 125 10.37 15.65 5.35
C ASP A 125 9.50 15.37 4.12
N PRO A 126 9.11 16.40 3.35
CA PRO A 126 8.32 16.23 2.14
C PRO A 126 9.00 15.36 1.07
N GLU A 127 10.33 15.33 1.01
CA GLU A 127 11.07 14.48 0.07
C GLU A 127 10.82 13.00 0.37
N HIS A 128 10.74 12.62 1.65
CA HIS A 128 10.45 11.24 2.07
C HIS A 128 9.11 10.75 1.49
N THR A 129 8.09 11.62 1.47
CA THR A 129 6.78 11.32 0.86
C THR A 129 6.91 10.85 -0.59
N LEU A 130 7.84 11.45 -1.35
CA LEU A 130 8.01 11.19 -2.78
C LEU A 130 8.94 10.01 -3.09
N LEU A 131 9.74 9.52 -2.14
CA LEU A 131 10.71 8.45 -2.39
C LEU A 131 10.08 7.18 -2.98
N PRO A 132 9.01 6.59 -2.40
CA PRO A 132 8.40 5.39 -2.98
C PRO A 132 7.82 5.65 -4.37
N ILE A 133 7.23 6.84 -4.57
CA ILE A 133 6.65 7.26 -5.85
C ILE A 133 7.73 7.37 -6.93
N LYS A 134 8.78 8.16 -6.69
CA LYS A 134 9.90 8.34 -7.61
C LYS A 134 10.57 7.01 -7.94
N THR A 135 10.80 6.18 -6.91
CA THR A 135 11.41 4.86 -7.08
C THR A 135 10.63 3.96 -8.03
N LEU A 136 9.31 3.92 -7.93
CA LEU A 136 8.46 3.12 -8.81
C LEU A 136 8.41 3.69 -10.23
N LEU A 137 8.27 5.02 -10.37
CA LEU A 137 8.26 5.69 -11.69
C LEU A 137 9.55 5.45 -12.46
N GLU A 138 10.73 5.56 -11.81
CA GLU A 138 12.04 5.30 -12.40
C GLU A 138 12.19 3.85 -12.90
N ARG A 139 11.34 2.93 -12.41
CA ARG A 139 11.29 1.51 -12.80
C ARG A 139 10.18 1.16 -13.76
N GLY A 140 9.59 2.17 -14.41
CA GLY A 140 8.56 1.97 -15.44
C GLY A 140 7.16 1.68 -14.88
N TYR A 141 6.93 1.88 -13.58
CA TYR A 141 5.57 1.78 -13.05
C TYR A 141 4.74 3.03 -13.37
N LYS A 142 3.48 2.82 -13.67
CA LYS A 142 2.45 3.85 -13.73
C LYS A 142 1.64 3.81 -12.45
N LEU A 143 1.37 4.98 -11.91
CA LEU A 143 0.63 5.14 -10.65
C LEU A 143 -0.76 5.70 -10.93
N PHE A 144 -1.72 5.16 -10.20
CA PHE A 144 -3.12 5.56 -10.26
C PHE A 144 -3.67 5.76 -8.86
N VAL A 145 -4.59 6.70 -8.72
CA VAL A 145 -5.36 6.89 -7.49
C VAL A 145 -6.73 6.23 -7.68
N PRO A 146 -7.09 5.21 -6.86
CA PRO A 146 -8.42 4.63 -6.89
C PRO A 146 -9.46 5.62 -6.37
N MET A 147 -10.47 5.91 -7.16
CA MET A 147 -11.57 6.80 -6.81
C MET A 147 -12.90 6.17 -7.20
N TRP A 148 -14.01 6.71 -6.66
CA TRP A 148 -15.34 6.32 -7.07
C TRP A 148 -15.87 7.29 -8.13
N TRP A 149 -16.20 6.77 -9.29
CA TRP A 149 -17.04 7.45 -10.23
C TRP A 149 -18.51 7.23 -9.85
N ILE A 150 -19.23 8.33 -9.65
CA ILE A 150 -20.67 8.31 -9.37
C ILE A 150 -21.37 8.78 -10.62
N GLY A 151 -22.17 7.90 -11.25
CA GLY A 151 -22.96 8.25 -12.43
C GLY A 151 -24.15 9.16 -12.11
N ALA A 152 -25.03 9.35 -13.09
CA ALA A 152 -26.22 10.21 -12.93
C ALA A 152 -27.01 9.87 -11.64
N PRO A 153 -27.55 10.89 -10.94
CA PRO A 153 -27.58 12.31 -11.29
C PRO A 153 -26.32 13.10 -10.94
N SER A 154 -25.40 12.56 -10.12
CA SER A 154 -24.25 13.33 -9.62
C SER A 154 -23.20 13.58 -10.69
N ASN A 155 -22.81 12.53 -11.45
CA ASN A 155 -21.77 12.59 -12.49
C ASN A 155 -20.46 13.22 -12.00
N GLU A 156 -19.92 12.71 -10.87
CA GLU A 156 -18.73 13.25 -10.22
C GLU A 156 -17.77 12.17 -9.77
N MET A 157 -16.49 12.52 -9.67
CA MET A 157 -15.50 11.73 -8.99
C MET A 157 -15.62 11.96 -7.49
N PHE A 158 -15.63 10.87 -6.74
CA PHE A 158 -15.81 10.90 -5.30
C PHE A 158 -14.68 10.15 -4.60
N TRP A 159 -14.02 10.87 -3.71
CA TRP A 159 -13.09 10.28 -2.77
C TRP A 159 -13.78 10.13 -1.41
N PRO A 160 -14.10 8.91 -0.96
CA PRO A 160 -14.83 8.73 0.27
C PRO A 160 -14.05 9.27 1.48
N ILE A 161 -14.73 10.10 2.27
CA ILE A 161 -14.27 10.55 3.57
C ILE A 161 -15.14 9.85 4.62
N SER A 162 -14.54 9.43 5.74
CA SER A 162 -15.21 8.65 6.78
C SER A 162 -16.54 9.22 7.31
N HIS A 163 -16.77 10.51 7.14
CA HIS A 163 -17.97 11.20 7.64
C HIS A 163 -18.90 11.72 6.55
N GLN A 164 -18.60 11.43 5.29
CA GLN A 164 -19.40 11.89 4.16
C GLN A 164 -20.28 10.77 3.62
N ALA A 165 -21.56 11.06 3.43
CA ALA A 165 -22.44 10.14 2.72
C ALA A 165 -22.05 10.09 1.23
N PHE A 166 -22.08 8.91 0.64
CA PHE A 166 -21.90 8.77 -0.79
C PHE A 166 -22.98 9.54 -1.55
N PRO A 167 -22.62 10.25 -2.62
CA PRO A 167 -23.58 10.85 -3.55
C PRO A 167 -24.55 9.82 -4.12
N LYS A 168 -25.71 10.26 -4.59
CA LYS A 168 -26.68 9.39 -5.25
C LYS A 168 -26.23 9.04 -6.67
N GLY A 169 -26.43 7.81 -7.06
CA GLY A 169 -26.10 7.30 -8.39
C GLY A 169 -25.42 5.92 -8.38
N PRO A 170 -25.32 5.27 -9.53
CA PRO A 170 -24.56 4.05 -9.67
C PRO A 170 -23.07 4.33 -9.40
N ARG A 171 -22.40 3.40 -8.75
CA ARG A 171 -21.00 3.53 -8.32
C ARG A 171 -20.12 2.62 -9.13
N GLN A 172 -19.02 3.16 -9.61
CA GLN A 172 -17.98 2.39 -10.29
C GLN A 172 -16.62 2.85 -9.78
N MET A 173 -15.73 1.91 -9.48
CA MET A 173 -14.35 2.26 -9.18
C MET A 173 -13.67 2.71 -10.47
N ALA A 174 -12.94 3.80 -10.39
CA ALA A 174 -12.12 4.34 -11.47
C ALA A 174 -10.69 4.52 -10.96
N TYR A 175 -9.73 4.29 -11.82
CA TYR A 175 -8.33 4.50 -11.57
C TYR A 175 -7.88 5.75 -12.31
N VAL A 176 -7.56 6.80 -11.56
CA VAL A 176 -7.18 8.11 -12.10
C VAL A 176 -5.66 8.14 -12.22
N PRO A 177 -5.11 8.39 -13.42
CA PRO A 177 -3.66 8.56 -13.56
C PRO A 177 -3.13 9.62 -12.59
N PHE A 178 -2.01 9.33 -11.96
CA PHE A 178 -1.43 10.20 -10.94
C PHE A 178 -0.27 11.01 -11.50
N ASP A 179 -0.30 12.31 -11.23
CA ASP A 179 0.81 13.22 -11.46
C ASP A 179 1.54 13.51 -10.15
N PRO A 180 2.84 13.18 -10.02
CA PRO A 180 3.63 13.42 -8.81
C PRO A 180 3.63 14.86 -8.33
N GLU A 181 3.52 15.85 -9.22
CA GLU A 181 3.47 17.27 -8.87
C GLU A 181 2.22 17.62 -8.05
N THR A 182 1.18 16.79 -8.15
CA THR A 182 -0.08 17.02 -7.45
C THR A 182 -0.11 16.41 -6.04
N ARG A 183 0.93 15.62 -5.62
CA ARG A 183 0.89 14.86 -4.36
C ARG A 183 0.50 15.70 -3.15
N PHE A 184 1.09 16.88 -3.00
CA PHE A 184 0.85 17.76 -1.86
C PHE A 184 -0.44 18.58 -1.95
N SER A 185 -1.14 18.52 -3.09
CA SER A 185 -2.49 19.07 -3.26
C SER A 185 -3.58 18.07 -2.93
N LEU A 186 -3.22 16.81 -2.70
CA LEU A 186 -4.11 15.73 -2.31
C LEU A 186 -4.15 15.60 -0.78
N ARG A 187 -4.89 14.59 -0.31
CA ARG A 187 -5.00 14.30 1.13
C ARG A 187 -3.68 13.84 1.73
N ASP A 188 -3.58 13.98 3.05
CA ASP A 188 -2.41 13.55 3.83
C ASP A 188 -2.11 12.06 3.58
N GLN A 189 -3.16 11.23 3.54
CA GLN A 189 -3.09 9.80 3.31
C GLN A 189 -3.83 9.41 2.03
N ILE A 190 -3.17 8.70 1.14
CA ILE A 190 -3.76 8.15 -0.08
C ILE A 190 -3.24 6.73 -0.35
N ASN A 191 -4.06 5.92 -1.02
CA ASN A 191 -3.62 4.64 -1.55
C ASN A 191 -3.33 4.78 -3.04
N PHE A 192 -2.20 4.26 -3.49
CA PHE A 192 -1.86 4.11 -4.89
C PHE A 192 -2.13 2.69 -5.38
N PHE A 193 -2.57 2.58 -6.62
CA PHE A 193 -2.53 1.38 -7.43
C PHE A 193 -1.47 1.56 -8.50
N CYS A 194 -0.55 0.62 -8.62
CA CYS A 194 0.59 0.75 -9.52
C CYS A 194 0.72 -0.51 -10.38
N CYS A 195 0.91 -0.34 -11.68
CA CYS A 195 1.28 -1.42 -12.58
C CYS A 195 2.49 -1.01 -13.41
N HIS A 196 3.31 -1.99 -13.80
CA HIS A 196 4.41 -1.74 -14.73
C HIS A 196 3.86 -1.45 -16.13
N GLU A 197 4.55 -0.63 -16.91
CA GLU A 197 4.12 -0.25 -18.26
C GLU A 197 3.89 -1.45 -19.18
N ASP A 198 4.62 -2.56 -19.00
CA ASP A 198 4.41 -3.80 -19.76
C ASP A 198 3.04 -4.45 -19.53
N SER A 199 2.36 -4.14 -18.42
CA SER A 199 1.04 -4.67 -18.06
C SER A 199 -0.07 -3.64 -18.17
N LEU A 200 0.22 -2.45 -18.71
CA LEU A 200 -0.72 -1.34 -18.74
C LEU A 200 -1.99 -1.68 -19.54
N ASP A 201 -1.83 -2.25 -20.74
CA ASP A 201 -2.96 -2.63 -21.61
C ASP A 201 -3.90 -3.66 -20.94
N GLU A 202 -3.33 -4.61 -20.19
CA GLU A 202 -4.12 -5.59 -19.42
C GLU A 202 -4.90 -4.90 -18.31
N VAL A 203 -4.25 -3.98 -17.59
CA VAL A 203 -4.87 -3.22 -16.50
C VAL A 203 -5.98 -2.32 -17.04
N GLU A 204 -5.74 -1.59 -18.13
CA GLU A 204 -6.73 -0.73 -18.76
C GLU A 204 -7.94 -1.51 -19.29
N SER A 205 -7.72 -2.71 -19.81
CA SER A 205 -8.80 -3.57 -20.26
C SER A 205 -9.61 -4.19 -19.12
N ALA A 206 -8.98 -4.45 -17.98
CA ALA A 206 -9.61 -5.10 -16.82
C ALA A 206 -10.27 -4.11 -15.86
N PHE A 207 -9.79 -2.87 -15.82
CA PHE A 207 -10.22 -1.84 -14.88
C PHE A 207 -10.69 -0.59 -15.64
N ASN A 208 -11.55 0.19 -14.99
CA ASN A 208 -11.98 1.49 -15.52
C ASN A 208 -10.89 2.54 -15.29
N VAL A 209 -9.89 2.56 -16.15
CA VAL A 209 -8.84 3.58 -16.15
C VAL A 209 -9.32 4.79 -16.96
N LEU A 210 -9.14 5.98 -16.42
CA LEU A 210 -9.49 7.22 -17.13
C LEU A 210 -8.32 7.68 -17.98
N ASP A 211 -8.59 8.08 -19.23
CA ASP A 211 -7.57 8.53 -20.19
C ASP A 211 -6.80 9.79 -19.74
N GLN A 212 -7.39 10.56 -18.86
CA GLN A 212 -6.79 11.79 -18.34
C GLN A 212 -7.12 11.95 -16.87
N SER A 213 -6.15 12.45 -16.11
CA SER A 213 -6.43 13.00 -14.78
C SER A 213 -7.50 14.08 -14.95
N PRO A 214 -8.67 13.99 -14.30
CA PRO A 214 -9.65 15.04 -14.41
C PRO A 214 -8.97 16.35 -14.00
N ALA A 215 -8.96 17.31 -14.89
CA ALA A 215 -8.54 18.66 -14.53
C ALA A 215 -9.41 19.07 -13.34
N ALA A 216 -8.82 19.13 -12.16
CA ALA A 216 -9.47 19.29 -10.86
C ALA A 216 -10.79 20.10 -10.92
N PRO A 217 -11.73 19.88 -10.04
CA PRO A 217 -11.47 20.12 -8.64
C PRO A 217 -11.85 18.93 -7.80
N ILE A 218 -10.93 18.47 -7.06
CA ILE A 218 -11.23 17.74 -5.86
C ILE A 218 -11.88 18.74 -4.93
N VAL A 219 -13.17 18.64 -4.80
CA VAL A 219 -13.93 19.42 -3.84
C VAL A 219 -13.36 19.17 -2.47
N GLN A 220 -13.10 20.25 -1.78
CA GLN A 220 -12.58 20.38 -0.42
C GLN A 220 -13.32 19.52 0.62
#